data_ba13e61fbfe18215946203e7721d93c5
#
_entry.id   ba13e61fbfe18215946203e7721d93c5
#
_cell.length_a   1.000
_cell.length_b   1.000
_cell.length_c   1.000
_cell.angle_alpha   90.00
_cell.angle_beta   90.00
_cell.angle_gamma   90.00
#
_symmetry.space_group_name_H-M   'P 1'
#
loop_
_entity.id
_entity.type
_entity.pdbx_description
1 polymer ?
#
loop_
_entity_poly.entity_id
_entity_poly.type
_entity_poly.pdbx_seq_one_letter_code
_entity_poly.pdbx_strand_id
1 'polypeptide(L)'
;RTYASFACFSRRDADTARRWREEFTPIVERILIPEAQSSPLPPDQRQALLSRSPEGRRLLEVSRLSPRAFVLREFEHPIVQAGLLFFNGLREVDLREKGFGHHIPALLASKGKAQMCQGGSAKLAQALVEVVEEAGGTVLLQTEPTEILVEGGRAVGVETKTGDRL
;
A
#
# COMPACT_ATOMS: atom_id res chain seq x y z
N ARG A 1 16.77 -10.83 -11.09
CA ARG A 1 15.81 -11.88 -11.54
C ARG A 1 14.64 -11.26 -12.31
N THR A 2 13.92 -10.26 -11.79
CA THR A 2 12.73 -9.66 -12.44
C THR A 2 12.98 -9.19 -13.89
N TYR A 3 14.08 -8.46 -14.13
CA TYR A 3 14.40 -7.98 -15.50
C TYR A 3 14.75 -9.11 -16.45
N ALA A 4 15.44 -10.15 -15.97
CA ALA A 4 15.71 -11.32 -16.77
C ALA A 4 14.41 -12.05 -17.17
N SER A 5 13.45 -12.13 -16.26
CA SER A 5 12.13 -12.69 -16.54
C SER A 5 11.35 -11.84 -17.56
N PHE A 6 11.40 -10.50 -17.46
CA PHE A 6 10.75 -9.62 -18.44
C PHE A 6 11.42 -9.75 -19.82
N ALA A 7 12.75 -9.84 -19.86
CA ALA A 7 13.52 -9.97 -21.11
C ALA A 7 13.22 -11.27 -21.88
N CYS A 8 12.67 -12.30 -21.22
CA CYS A 8 12.18 -13.50 -21.91
C CYS A 8 10.96 -13.20 -22.81
N PHE A 9 10.21 -12.14 -22.49
CA PHE A 9 9.02 -11.73 -23.25
C PHE A 9 9.29 -10.50 -24.12
N SER A 10 9.93 -9.46 -23.56
CA SER A 10 10.32 -8.25 -24.24
C SER A 10 11.56 -7.62 -23.61
N ARG A 11 12.62 -7.42 -24.41
CA ARG A 11 13.81 -6.69 -23.95
C ARG A 11 13.46 -5.22 -23.66
N ARG A 12 12.61 -4.62 -24.48
CA ARG A 12 12.13 -3.25 -24.29
C ARG A 12 11.42 -3.09 -22.95
N ASP A 13 10.55 -4.02 -22.58
CA ASP A 13 9.84 -3.98 -21.30
C ASP A 13 10.79 -4.17 -20.11
N ALA A 14 11.82 -5.02 -20.26
CA ALA A 14 12.85 -5.17 -19.24
C ALA A 14 13.64 -3.86 -19.01
N ASP A 15 14.00 -3.15 -20.07
CA ASP A 15 14.69 -1.87 -20.00
C ASP A 15 13.77 -0.76 -19.48
N THR A 16 12.51 -0.76 -19.88
CA THR A 16 11.49 0.14 -19.34
C THR A 16 11.30 -0.06 -17.84
N ALA A 17 11.21 -1.30 -17.36
CA ALA A 17 11.09 -1.60 -15.94
C ALA A 17 12.33 -1.15 -15.15
N ARG A 18 13.53 -1.29 -15.72
CA ARG A 18 14.77 -0.81 -15.10
C ARG A 18 14.78 0.70 -14.98
N ARG A 19 14.47 1.41 -16.06
CA ARG A 19 14.37 2.87 -16.09
C ARG A 19 13.38 3.40 -15.04
N TRP A 20 12.18 2.84 -14.98
CA TRP A 20 11.17 3.24 -14.00
C TRP A 20 11.59 2.96 -12.56
N ARG A 21 12.29 1.86 -12.32
CA ARG A 21 12.86 1.59 -11.00
C ARG A 21 13.88 2.65 -10.59
N GLU A 22 14.83 2.97 -11.46
CA GLU A 22 15.86 3.95 -11.20
C GLU A 22 15.26 5.33 -10.94
N GLU A 23 14.30 5.74 -11.75
CA GLU A 23 13.60 7.02 -11.63
C GLU A 23 12.75 7.09 -10.34
N PHE A 24 12.05 6.02 -9.98
CA PHE A 24 11.14 6.02 -8.84
C PHE A 24 11.78 5.65 -7.50
N THR A 25 12.98 5.12 -7.48
CA THR A 25 13.67 4.80 -6.21
C THR A 25 13.78 6.02 -5.28
N PRO A 26 14.26 7.20 -5.71
CA PRO A 26 14.29 8.38 -4.84
C PRO A 26 12.91 8.88 -4.44
N ILE A 27 11.90 8.73 -5.28
CA ILE A 27 10.50 9.10 -4.96
C ILE A 27 9.97 8.20 -3.83
N VAL A 28 10.19 6.89 -3.94
CA VAL A 28 9.78 5.93 -2.91
C VAL A 28 10.47 6.23 -1.58
N GLU A 29 11.80 6.43 -1.60
CA GLU A 29 12.59 6.60 -0.38
C GLU A 29 12.36 7.95 0.31
N ARG A 30 12.21 9.03 -0.46
CA ARG A 30 12.14 10.40 0.07
C ARG A 30 10.74 10.94 0.23
N ILE A 31 9.75 10.34 -0.44
CA ILE A 31 8.37 10.83 -0.41
C ILE A 31 7.43 9.74 0.12
N LEU A 32 7.29 8.61 -0.59
CA LEU A 32 6.23 7.65 -0.29
C LEU A 32 6.42 6.92 1.05
N ILE A 33 7.65 6.56 1.42
CA ILE A 33 7.94 5.92 2.71
C ILE A 33 7.71 6.90 3.88
N PRO A 34 8.24 8.14 3.87
CA PRO A 34 7.92 9.14 4.89
C PRO A 34 6.43 9.46 4.98
N GLU A 35 5.72 9.61 3.86
CA GLU A 35 4.26 9.83 3.86
C GLU A 35 3.52 8.67 4.54
N ALA A 36 3.89 7.42 4.27
CA ALA A 36 3.27 6.24 4.89
C ALA A 36 3.51 6.13 6.41
N GLN A 37 4.51 6.84 6.93
CA GLN A 37 4.87 6.86 8.36
C GLN A 37 4.37 8.12 9.09
N SER A 38 3.64 8.98 8.40
CA SER A 38 3.18 10.28 8.92
C SER A 38 1.66 10.38 8.84
N SER A 39 1.09 11.30 9.61
CA SER A 39 -0.31 11.65 9.44
C SER A 39 -0.55 12.23 8.05
N PRO A 40 -1.65 11.83 7.36
CA PRO A 40 -1.92 12.31 6.01
C PRO A 40 -2.16 13.81 5.98
N LEU A 41 -1.54 14.48 5.02
CA LEU A 41 -1.80 15.91 4.76
C LEU A 41 -3.12 16.08 3.99
N PRO A 42 -3.82 17.22 4.19
CA PRO A 42 -4.89 17.63 3.30
C PRO A 42 -4.43 17.64 1.82
N PRO A 43 -5.28 17.25 0.85
CA PRO A 43 -4.89 17.06 -0.55
C PRO A 43 -4.21 18.28 -1.19
N ASP A 44 -4.70 19.48 -0.91
CA ASP A 44 -4.15 20.75 -1.40
C ASP A 44 -2.75 21.03 -0.84
N GLN A 45 -2.55 20.81 0.45
CA GLN A 45 -1.25 20.96 1.10
C GLN A 45 -0.25 19.94 0.59
N ARG A 46 -0.66 18.67 0.44
CA ARG A 46 0.17 17.62 -0.15
C ARG A 46 0.58 18.01 -1.58
N GLN A 47 -0.35 18.45 -2.40
CA GLN A 47 -0.08 18.89 -3.77
C GLN A 47 0.91 20.06 -3.81
N ALA A 48 0.72 21.07 -2.95
CA ALA A 48 1.62 22.21 -2.84
C ALA A 48 3.04 21.79 -2.43
N LEU A 49 3.15 20.87 -1.46
CA LEU A 49 4.44 20.36 -1.01
C LEU A 49 5.16 19.59 -2.12
N LEU A 50 4.49 18.66 -2.77
CA LEU A 50 5.06 17.85 -3.86
C LEU A 50 5.48 18.70 -5.06
N SER A 51 4.77 19.77 -5.34
CA SER A 51 5.09 20.68 -6.47
C SER A 51 6.44 21.40 -6.31
N ARG A 52 7.03 21.43 -5.11
CA ARG A 52 8.29 22.11 -4.83
C ARG A 52 9.54 21.37 -5.32
N SER A 53 9.46 20.05 -5.50
CA SER A 53 10.60 19.24 -5.93
C SER A 53 10.38 18.60 -7.30
N PRO A 54 11.44 18.28 -8.05
CA PRO A 54 11.31 17.53 -9.30
C PRO A 54 10.66 16.15 -9.10
N GLU A 55 11.07 15.44 -8.06
CA GLU A 55 10.52 14.12 -7.69
C GLU A 55 9.04 14.20 -7.35
N GLY A 56 8.62 15.21 -6.57
CA GLY A 56 7.22 15.42 -6.22
C GLY A 56 6.36 15.77 -7.45
N ARG A 57 6.83 16.64 -8.33
CA ARG A 57 6.14 16.94 -9.61
C ARG A 57 5.99 15.68 -10.47
N ARG A 58 7.04 14.86 -10.53
CA ARG A 58 6.99 13.60 -11.28
C ARG A 58 5.99 12.61 -10.69
N LEU A 59 5.95 12.49 -9.35
CA LEU A 59 4.95 11.70 -8.65
C LEU A 59 3.53 12.16 -8.99
N LEU A 60 3.26 13.48 -8.94
CA LEU A 60 1.96 14.04 -9.29
C LEU A 60 1.57 13.77 -10.74
N GLU A 61 2.52 13.89 -11.68
CA GLU A 61 2.29 13.61 -13.11
C GLU A 61 1.86 12.17 -13.33
N VAL A 62 2.62 11.22 -12.80
CA VAL A 62 2.35 9.79 -12.95
C VAL A 62 1.06 9.39 -12.24
N SER A 63 0.77 10.00 -11.09
CA SER A 63 -0.45 9.74 -10.33
C SER A 63 -1.73 10.11 -11.08
N ARG A 64 -1.69 11.02 -12.06
CA ARG A 64 -2.88 11.38 -12.87
C ARG A 64 -3.40 10.22 -13.71
N LEU A 65 -2.57 9.23 -13.97
CA LEU A 65 -2.96 8.03 -14.70
C LEU A 65 -3.65 7.02 -13.77
N SER A 66 -4.43 6.14 -14.37
CA SER A 66 -4.77 4.88 -13.70
C SER A 66 -3.63 3.88 -13.82
N PRO A 67 -3.53 2.86 -12.94
CA PRO A 67 -2.55 1.77 -13.09
C PRO A 67 -2.60 1.13 -14.47
N ARG A 68 -3.80 0.86 -14.97
CA ARG A 68 -4.02 0.29 -16.30
C ARG A 68 -3.50 1.22 -17.41
N ALA A 69 -3.83 2.50 -17.37
CA ALA A 69 -3.37 3.46 -18.35
C ALA A 69 -1.84 3.59 -18.36
N PHE A 70 -1.22 3.59 -17.17
CA PHE A 70 0.23 3.59 -17.05
C PHE A 70 0.86 2.35 -17.68
N VAL A 71 0.37 1.16 -17.34
CA VAL A 71 0.94 -0.10 -17.86
C VAL A 71 0.80 -0.21 -19.37
N LEU A 72 -0.37 0.09 -19.92
CA LEU A 72 -0.61 0.02 -21.37
C LEU A 72 0.19 1.07 -22.16
N ARG A 73 0.55 2.20 -21.56
CA ARG A 73 1.40 3.22 -22.17
C ARG A 73 2.88 2.84 -22.18
N GLU A 74 3.37 2.25 -21.09
CA GLU A 74 4.81 2.05 -20.89
C GLU A 74 5.31 0.69 -21.36
N PHE A 75 4.48 -0.34 -21.30
CA PHE A 75 4.84 -1.72 -21.61
C PHE A 75 4.09 -2.24 -22.83
N GLU A 76 4.75 -3.06 -23.63
CA GLU A 76 4.19 -3.57 -24.89
C GLU A 76 3.71 -5.02 -24.82
N HIS A 77 4.38 -5.87 -24.02
CA HIS A 77 4.09 -7.29 -24.04
C HIS A 77 2.92 -7.65 -23.09
N PRO A 78 1.88 -8.34 -23.57
CA PRO A 78 0.65 -8.58 -22.81
C PRO A 78 0.88 -9.39 -21.52
N ILE A 79 1.84 -10.32 -21.50
CA ILE A 79 2.16 -11.09 -20.28
C ILE A 79 2.80 -10.18 -19.22
N VAL A 80 3.69 -9.26 -19.63
CA VAL A 80 4.30 -8.29 -18.70
C VAL A 80 3.24 -7.33 -18.17
N GLN A 81 2.36 -6.84 -19.04
CA GLN A 81 1.23 -5.98 -18.65
C GLN A 81 0.31 -6.69 -17.67
N ALA A 82 -0.10 -7.92 -17.96
CA ALA A 82 -0.97 -8.72 -17.08
C ALA A 82 -0.34 -8.97 -15.72
N GLY A 83 0.96 -9.32 -15.68
CA GLY A 83 1.68 -9.54 -14.42
C GLY A 83 1.75 -8.30 -13.54
N LEU A 84 2.07 -7.13 -14.13
CA LEU A 84 2.12 -5.86 -13.38
C LEU A 84 0.74 -5.46 -12.85
N LEU A 85 -0.31 -5.61 -13.65
CA LEU A 85 -1.67 -5.31 -13.24
C LEU A 85 -2.18 -6.29 -12.18
N PHE A 86 -1.88 -7.58 -12.31
CA PHE A 86 -2.25 -8.58 -11.31
C PHE A 86 -1.68 -8.25 -9.93
N PHE A 87 -0.38 -8.00 -9.82
CA PHE A 87 0.24 -7.65 -8.55
C PHE A 87 -0.27 -6.34 -7.96
N ASN A 88 -0.64 -5.38 -8.80
CA ASN A 88 -1.24 -4.14 -8.31
C ASN A 88 -2.69 -4.33 -7.86
N GLY A 89 -3.46 -5.18 -8.55
CA GLY A 89 -4.85 -5.53 -8.19
C GLY A 89 -4.96 -6.24 -6.83
N LEU A 90 -3.93 -6.99 -6.41
CA LEU A 90 -3.87 -7.60 -5.09
C LEU A 90 -3.85 -6.58 -3.92
N ARG A 91 -3.69 -5.29 -4.21
CA ARG A 91 -3.74 -4.20 -3.22
C ARG A 91 -5.12 -3.54 -3.11
N GLU A 92 -6.16 -4.18 -3.65
CA GLU A 92 -7.55 -3.69 -3.62
C GLU A 92 -7.74 -2.31 -4.29
N VAL A 93 -6.89 -1.96 -5.25
CA VAL A 93 -6.99 -0.72 -6.02
C VAL A 93 -7.73 -1.00 -7.32
N ASP A 94 -8.74 -0.18 -7.66
CA ASP A 94 -9.34 -0.23 -8.99
C ASP A 94 -8.29 0.19 -10.03
N LEU A 95 -7.94 -0.77 -10.88
CA LEU A 95 -6.90 -0.60 -11.90
C LEU A 95 -7.26 0.45 -12.96
N ARG A 96 -8.51 0.88 -13.04
CA ARG A 96 -9.03 1.88 -13.98
C ARG A 96 -9.13 3.27 -13.36
N GLU A 97 -9.10 3.36 -12.05
CA GLU A 97 -9.25 4.62 -11.34
C GLU A 97 -7.98 5.49 -11.48
N LYS A 98 -8.19 6.75 -11.83
CA LYS A 98 -7.13 7.77 -11.88
C LYS A 98 -6.66 8.11 -10.45
N GLY A 99 -5.42 8.54 -10.33
CA GLY A 99 -4.81 8.85 -9.03
C GLY A 99 -3.77 7.81 -8.60
N PHE A 100 -3.81 6.59 -9.14
CA PHE A 100 -3.02 5.45 -8.68
C PHE A 100 -1.93 4.97 -9.68
N GLY A 101 -1.70 5.68 -10.78
CA GLY A 101 -0.70 5.28 -11.78
C GLY A 101 0.71 5.10 -11.23
N HIS A 102 1.05 5.84 -10.17
CA HIS A 102 2.36 5.75 -9.50
C HIS A 102 2.57 4.43 -8.73
N HIS A 103 1.54 3.65 -8.47
CA HIS A 103 1.67 2.36 -7.78
C HIS A 103 2.53 1.37 -8.56
N ILE A 104 2.47 1.38 -9.91
CA ILE A 104 3.26 0.47 -10.74
C ILE A 104 4.77 0.78 -10.65
N PRO A 105 5.25 2.00 -10.93
CA PRO A 105 6.66 2.28 -10.79
C PRO A 105 7.15 2.24 -9.34
N ALA A 106 6.30 2.55 -8.35
CA ALA A 106 6.63 2.37 -6.94
C ALA A 106 6.84 0.88 -6.59
N LEU A 107 6.02 -0.02 -7.14
CA LEU A 107 6.22 -1.47 -7.00
C LEU A 107 7.56 -1.92 -7.59
N LEU A 108 7.92 -1.43 -8.78
CA LEU A 108 9.20 -1.73 -9.43
C LEU A 108 10.40 -1.20 -8.62
N ALA A 109 10.25 -0.05 -7.97
CA ALA A 109 11.29 0.61 -7.16
C ALA A 109 11.40 0.06 -5.74
N SER A 110 10.38 -0.66 -5.26
CA SER A 110 10.36 -1.20 -3.90
C SER A 110 11.52 -2.14 -3.65
N LYS A 111 12.28 -1.90 -2.57
CA LYS A 111 13.34 -2.78 -2.07
C LYS A 111 12.79 -3.85 -1.11
N GLY A 112 11.62 -3.62 -0.55
CA GLY A 112 10.95 -4.54 0.35
C GLY A 112 10.51 -5.80 -0.39
N LYS A 113 10.75 -6.95 0.21
CA LYS A 113 10.24 -8.24 -0.26
C LYS A 113 9.01 -8.58 0.56
N ALA A 114 8.03 -9.21 -0.07
CA ALA A 114 6.95 -9.84 0.68
C ALA A 114 7.54 -10.85 1.67
N GLN A 115 7.12 -10.74 2.91
CA GLN A 115 7.51 -11.67 3.98
C GLN A 115 6.30 -12.47 4.40
N MET A 116 6.52 -13.72 4.73
CA MET A 116 5.51 -14.57 5.31
C MET A 116 5.92 -14.95 6.73
N CYS A 117 4.95 -14.95 7.62
CA CYS A 117 5.19 -15.38 8.99
C CYS A 117 5.53 -16.89 9.00
N GLN A 118 6.60 -17.26 9.67
CA GLN A 118 6.96 -18.65 9.84
C GLN A 118 5.86 -19.36 10.63
N GLY A 119 5.34 -20.45 10.08
CA GLY A 119 4.19 -21.17 10.66
C GLY A 119 2.81 -20.63 10.25
N GLY A 120 2.77 -19.69 9.27
CA GLY A 120 1.52 -19.17 8.69
C GLY A 120 1.03 -17.89 9.35
N SER A 121 0.00 -17.28 8.75
CA SER A 121 -0.54 -15.97 9.19
C SER A 121 -1.13 -15.98 10.61
N ALA A 122 -1.66 -17.11 11.07
CA ALA A 122 -2.19 -17.26 12.43
C ALA A 122 -1.13 -16.98 13.52
N LYS A 123 0.16 -17.20 13.22
CA LYS A 123 1.25 -16.91 14.15
C LYS A 123 1.42 -15.43 14.44
N LEU A 124 1.12 -14.58 13.47
CA LEU A 124 1.11 -13.13 13.71
C LEU A 124 -0.02 -12.74 14.67
N ALA A 125 -1.22 -13.27 14.47
CA ALA A 125 -2.34 -13.02 15.38
C ALA A 125 -2.03 -13.52 16.80
N GLN A 126 -1.46 -14.72 16.92
CA GLN A 126 -1.05 -15.27 18.22
C GLN A 126 -0.01 -14.38 18.91
N ALA A 127 1.02 -13.93 18.22
CA ALA A 127 2.05 -13.04 18.76
C ALA A 127 1.46 -11.69 19.24
N LEU A 128 0.46 -11.15 18.52
CA LEU A 128 -0.23 -9.93 18.96
C LEU A 128 -1.06 -10.16 20.23
N VAL A 129 -1.73 -11.31 20.36
CA VAL A 129 -2.45 -11.68 21.59
C VAL A 129 -1.47 -11.78 22.76
N GLU A 130 -0.36 -12.48 22.59
CA GLU A 130 0.68 -12.61 23.61
C GLU A 130 1.20 -11.25 24.09
N VAL A 131 1.45 -10.30 23.18
CA VAL A 131 1.88 -8.93 23.53
C VAL A 131 0.81 -8.18 24.34
N VAL A 132 -0.47 -8.34 23.98
CA VAL A 132 -1.57 -7.70 24.75
C VAL A 132 -1.65 -8.27 26.16
N GLU A 133 -1.54 -9.60 26.31
CA GLU A 133 -1.59 -10.28 27.61
C GLU A 133 -0.37 -9.96 28.48
N GLU A 134 0.85 -9.94 27.91
CA GLU A 134 2.08 -9.53 28.59
C GLU A 134 2.00 -8.07 29.09
N ALA A 135 1.29 -7.20 28.38
CA ALA A 135 1.04 -5.82 28.80
C ALA A 135 -0.10 -5.68 29.83
N GLY A 136 -0.67 -6.80 30.31
CA GLY A 136 -1.77 -6.82 31.27
C GLY A 136 -3.16 -6.59 30.65
N GLY A 137 -3.26 -6.63 29.32
CA GLY A 137 -4.54 -6.56 28.61
C GLY A 137 -5.27 -7.90 28.58
N THR A 138 -6.52 -7.88 28.16
CA THR A 138 -7.34 -9.08 28.01
C THR A 138 -7.90 -9.17 26.59
N VAL A 139 -7.86 -10.35 25.99
CA VAL A 139 -8.49 -10.64 24.70
C VAL A 139 -9.80 -11.39 24.95
N LEU A 140 -10.92 -10.76 24.62
CA LEU A 140 -12.24 -11.36 24.75
C LEU A 140 -12.65 -11.98 23.41
N LEU A 141 -12.79 -13.30 23.39
CA LEU A 141 -13.28 -14.05 22.22
C LEU A 141 -14.80 -14.17 22.25
N GLN A 142 -15.40 -14.37 21.09
CA GLN A 142 -16.86 -14.53 20.91
C GLN A 142 -17.68 -13.37 21.52
N THR A 143 -17.07 -12.20 21.60
CA THR A 143 -17.67 -10.98 22.17
C THR A 143 -17.97 -10.02 21.01
N GLU A 144 -19.25 -9.90 20.66
CA GLU A 144 -19.72 -9.03 19.58
C GLU A 144 -20.13 -7.68 20.17
N PRO A 145 -19.38 -6.58 19.91
CA PRO A 145 -19.80 -5.25 20.34
C PRO A 145 -20.97 -4.78 19.47
N THR A 146 -21.99 -4.22 20.12
CA THR A 146 -23.19 -3.70 19.45
C THR A 146 -23.27 -2.19 19.49
N GLU A 147 -22.69 -1.55 20.53
CA GLU A 147 -22.71 -0.10 20.69
C GLU A 147 -21.42 0.40 21.35
N ILE A 148 -20.96 1.58 20.91
CA ILE A 148 -19.89 2.32 21.61
C ILE A 148 -20.57 3.30 22.57
N LEU A 149 -20.34 3.14 23.85
CA LEU A 149 -20.89 4.00 24.88
C LEU A 149 -20.15 5.35 24.89
N VAL A 150 -20.90 6.45 24.75
CA VAL A 150 -20.33 7.81 24.67
C VAL A 150 -20.92 8.69 25.76
N GLU A 151 -20.06 9.28 26.57
CA GLU A 151 -20.42 10.28 27.59
C GLU A 151 -19.62 11.55 27.37
N GLY A 152 -20.31 12.70 27.33
CA GLY A 152 -19.66 14.00 27.12
C GLY A 152 -18.83 14.10 25.82
N GLY A 153 -19.22 13.36 24.76
CA GLY A 153 -18.49 13.31 23.48
C GLY A 153 -17.25 12.43 23.50
N ARG A 154 -17.06 11.62 24.52
CA ARG A 154 -15.92 10.71 24.68
C ARG A 154 -16.40 9.27 24.79
N ALA A 155 -15.77 8.35 24.08
CA ALA A 155 -16.02 6.93 24.23
C ALA A 155 -15.57 6.47 25.63
N VAL A 156 -16.48 5.83 26.38
CA VAL A 156 -16.27 5.35 27.76
C VAL A 156 -16.38 3.84 27.90
N GLY A 157 -16.82 3.14 26.85
CA GLY A 157 -16.95 1.70 26.88
C GLY A 157 -17.66 1.17 25.63
N VAL A 158 -17.97 -0.11 25.65
CA VAL A 158 -18.78 -0.79 24.63
C VAL A 158 -19.87 -1.63 25.29
N GLU A 159 -21.04 -1.73 24.63
CA GLU A 159 -22.06 -2.69 24.98
C GLU A 159 -21.97 -3.90 24.03
N THR A 160 -22.09 -5.09 24.58
CA THR A 160 -22.01 -6.34 23.83
C THR A 160 -23.40 -6.86 23.51
N LYS A 161 -23.48 -7.80 22.57
CA LYS A 161 -24.75 -8.50 22.23
C LYS A 161 -25.37 -9.26 23.37
N THR A 162 -24.60 -9.64 24.37
CA THR A 162 -25.06 -10.28 25.60
C THR A 162 -25.55 -9.29 26.64
N GLY A 163 -25.42 -7.97 26.39
CA GLY A 163 -25.81 -6.91 27.30
C GLY A 163 -24.74 -6.52 28.33
N ASP A 164 -23.53 -7.08 28.22
CA ASP A 164 -22.42 -6.70 29.07
C ASP A 164 -21.87 -5.33 28.65
N ARG A 165 -21.48 -4.54 29.62
CA ARG A 165 -20.78 -3.25 29.43
C ARG A 165 -19.33 -3.39 29.86
N LEU A 166 -18.43 -3.10 28.92
CA LEU A 166 -16.98 -3.24 29.05
C LEU A 166 -16.30 -1.89 28.92
#